data_86d2095d13af3097f9982edba2b8d332
#
_entry.id   86d2095d13af3097f9982edba2b8d332
#
_cell.length_a   1.000
_cell.length_b   1.000
_cell.length_c   1.000
_cell.angle_alpha   90.00
_cell.angle_beta   90.00
_cell.angle_gamma   90.00
#
_symmetry.space_group_name_H-M   'P 1'
#
loop_
_entity.id
_entity.type
_entity.pdbx_description
1 polymer ?
#
loop_
_entity_poly.entity_id
_entity_poly.type
_entity_poly.pdbx_seq_one_letter_code
_entity_poly.pdbx_strand_id
1 'polypeptide(L)'
;MHNTDTFTGPSFPLRNRLARLAWNLACAILFRPTPVFMHAWRAWLLRAFGARVGRHAHVYPGVRIWAPWNLEVGEEAGIADGVILYSQDRIMIGRRAVISQGAHLCTGTHDTSHPWHPLMTKPISVGEQSWVAA
;
A
#
# COMPACT_ATOMS: atom_id res chain seq x y z
N MET A 1 7.25 8.42 -17.80
CA MET A 1 8.06 7.33 -17.22
C MET A 1 9.52 7.74 -17.27
N HIS A 2 10.18 7.77 -16.13
CA HIS A 2 11.60 8.15 -16.09
C HIS A 2 12.43 7.03 -16.71
N ASN A 3 13.17 7.38 -17.74
CA ASN A 3 14.04 6.45 -18.45
C ASN A 3 15.38 6.32 -17.68
N THR A 4 15.28 5.98 -16.40
CA THR A 4 16.45 5.84 -15.53
C THR A 4 16.86 4.38 -15.46
N ASP A 5 18.14 4.15 -15.62
CA ASP A 5 18.77 2.86 -15.40
C ASP A 5 18.57 2.47 -13.93
N THR A 6 17.76 1.44 -13.69
CA THR A 6 17.41 0.96 -12.34
C THR A 6 18.57 0.25 -11.64
N PHE A 7 19.65 -0.06 -12.37
CA PHE A 7 20.85 -0.65 -11.77
C PHE A 7 21.80 0.40 -11.18
N THR A 8 21.73 1.63 -11.66
CA THR A 8 22.69 2.69 -11.28
C THR A 8 22.03 3.90 -10.64
N GLY A 9 20.72 4.05 -10.71
CA GLY A 9 20.01 5.21 -10.18
C GLY A 9 18.73 4.86 -9.43
N PRO A 10 18.23 5.78 -8.58
CA PRO A 10 16.99 5.57 -7.86
C PRO A 10 15.78 5.64 -8.80
N SER A 11 14.84 4.71 -8.63
CA SER A 11 13.62 4.65 -9.45
C SER A 11 12.58 5.72 -9.07
N PHE A 12 12.74 6.37 -7.91
CA PHE A 12 11.79 7.35 -7.39
C PHE A 12 12.50 8.64 -7.01
N PRO A 13 11.81 9.82 -7.12
CA PRO A 13 12.40 11.09 -6.77
C PRO A 13 12.69 11.20 -5.25
N LEU A 14 13.56 12.12 -4.88
CA LEU A 14 13.94 12.32 -3.48
C LEU A 14 12.73 12.60 -2.58
N ARG A 15 11.76 13.39 -3.06
CA ARG A 15 10.53 13.68 -2.32
C ARG A 15 9.79 12.41 -1.91
N ASN A 16 9.63 11.47 -2.84
CA ASN A 16 9.00 10.18 -2.56
C ASN A 16 9.80 9.37 -1.54
N ARG A 17 11.10 9.33 -1.69
CA ARG A 17 12.00 8.59 -0.79
C ARG A 17 11.95 9.15 0.63
N LEU A 18 11.93 10.46 0.79
CA LEU A 18 11.81 11.11 2.11
C LEU A 18 10.43 10.87 2.74
N ALA A 19 9.37 10.96 1.95
CA ALA A 19 8.01 10.66 2.42
C ALA A 19 7.88 9.20 2.87
N ARG A 20 8.49 8.27 2.15
CA ARG A 20 8.53 6.86 2.54
C ARG A 20 9.33 6.63 3.82
N LEU A 21 10.43 7.33 3.99
CA LEU A 21 11.21 7.25 5.23
C LEU A 21 10.35 7.71 6.43
N ALA A 22 9.65 8.83 6.29
CA ALA A 22 8.74 9.32 7.31
C ALA A 22 7.63 8.31 7.62
N TRP A 23 7.02 7.72 6.59
CA TRP A 23 6.02 6.68 6.76
C TRP A 23 6.58 5.43 7.44
N ASN A 24 7.74 4.96 7.03
CA ASN A 24 8.36 3.78 7.62
C ASN A 24 8.65 3.96 9.11
N LEU A 25 9.12 5.15 9.52
CA LEU A 25 9.33 5.47 10.93
C LEU A 25 8.01 5.54 11.70
N ALA A 26 7.02 6.24 11.16
CA ALA A 26 5.70 6.32 11.79
C ALA A 26 5.04 4.95 11.89
N CYS A 27 5.17 4.14 10.85
CA CYS A 27 4.64 2.79 10.82
C CYS A 27 5.27 1.90 11.90
N ALA A 28 6.58 1.95 12.06
CA ALA A 28 7.30 1.16 13.06
C ALA A 28 6.93 1.53 14.49
N ILE A 29 6.64 2.80 14.75
CA ILE A 29 6.39 3.33 16.10
C ILE A 29 4.89 3.40 16.43
N LEU A 30 4.06 3.83 15.48
CA LEU A 30 2.66 4.20 15.73
C LEU A 30 1.63 3.25 15.11
N PHE A 31 2.03 2.41 14.18
CA PHE A 31 1.13 1.49 13.47
C PHE A 31 1.28 0.05 13.93
N ARG A 32 2.47 -0.51 13.77
CA ARG A 32 2.74 -1.92 14.05
C ARG A 32 2.56 -2.35 15.51
N PRO A 33 2.98 -1.56 16.51
CA PRO A 33 2.86 -1.97 17.91
C PRO A 33 1.45 -1.77 18.48
N THR A 34 0.47 -1.36 17.66
CA THR A 34 -0.89 -1.12 18.13
C THR A 34 -1.67 -2.43 18.30
N PRO A 35 -2.54 -2.54 19.33
CA PRO A 35 -3.45 -3.67 19.48
C PRO A 35 -4.41 -3.79 18.28
N VAL A 36 -4.87 -5.00 18.02
CA VAL A 36 -5.75 -5.28 16.86
C VAL A 36 -6.99 -4.38 16.84
N PHE A 37 -7.63 -4.15 17.99
CA PHE A 37 -8.86 -3.38 18.06
C PHE A 37 -8.71 -1.89 17.70
N MET A 38 -7.49 -1.36 17.59
CA MET A 38 -7.24 0.05 17.27
C MET A 38 -7.34 0.36 15.77
N HIS A 39 -8.36 -0.14 15.10
CA HIS A 39 -8.56 0.08 13.66
C HIS A 39 -8.76 1.55 13.32
N ALA A 40 -9.51 2.29 14.14
CA ALA A 40 -9.77 3.71 13.92
C ALA A 40 -8.48 4.55 13.99
N TRP A 41 -7.58 4.24 14.91
CA TRP A 41 -6.28 4.91 15.04
C TRP A 41 -5.42 4.68 13.80
N ARG A 42 -5.32 3.42 13.34
CA ARG A 42 -4.55 3.09 12.15
C ARG A 42 -5.12 3.75 10.90
N ALA A 43 -6.45 3.78 10.77
CA ALA A 43 -7.12 4.49 9.67
C ALA A 43 -6.80 5.99 9.69
N TRP A 44 -6.84 6.61 10.86
CA TRP A 44 -6.47 8.02 11.02
C TRP A 44 -5.03 8.28 10.61
N LEU A 45 -4.11 7.42 11.06
CA LEU A 45 -2.69 7.54 10.72
C LEU A 45 -2.46 7.41 9.22
N LEU A 46 -3.12 6.46 8.57
CA LEU A 46 -3.06 6.29 7.12
C LEU A 46 -3.57 7.53 6.38
N ARG A 47 -4.68 8.10 6.84
CA ARG A 47 -5.22 9.34 6.26
C ARG A 47 -4.24 10.50 6.42
N ALA A 48 -3.55 10.60 7.54
CA ALA A 48 -2.54 11.61 7.79
C ALA A 48 -1.38 11.51 6.78
N PHE A 49 -1.09 10.32 6.28
CA PHE A 49 -0.09 10.09 5.23
C PHE A 49 -0.67 10.05 3.82
N GLY A 50 -1.90 10.52 3.63
CA GLY A 50 -2.50 10.72 2.31
C GLY A 50 -3.37 9.59 1.79
N ALA A 51 -3.58 8.52 2.55
CA ALA A 51 -4.48 7.45 2.16
C ALA A 51 -5.94 7.91 2.26
N ARG A 52 -6.80 7.35 1.43
CA ARG A 52 -8.24 7.47 1.57
C ARG A 52 -8.77 6.20 2.22
N VAL A 53 -9.29 6.33 3.43
CA VAL A 53 -9.80 5.18 4.20
C VAL A 53 -11.24 5.47 4.59
N GLY A 54 -12.15 4.61 4.17
CA GLY A 54 -13.57 4.71 4.45
C GLY A 54 -13.91 4.39 5.90
N ARG A 55 -15.16 4.67 6.27
CA ARG A 55 -15.66 4.43 7.64
C ARG A 55 -15.66 2.94 7.93
N HIS A 56 -15.30 2.59 9.18
CA HIS A 56 -15.30 1.20 9.65
C HIS A 56 -14.41 0.24 8.85
N ALA A 57 -13.43 0.77 8.12
CA ALA A 57 -12.43 -0.08 7.49
C ALA A 57 -11.51 -0.67 8.56
N HIS A 58 -11.15 -1.93 8.38
CA HIS A 58 -10.29 -2.66 9.31
C HIS A 58 -8.96 -2.97 8.64
N VAL A 59 -7.92 -2.23 9.02
CA VAL A 59 -6.55 -2.50 8.60
C VAL A 59 -5.78 -3.03 9.78
N TYR A 60 -5.30 -4.26 9.68
CA TYR A 60 -4.61 -4.93 10.77
C TYR A 60 -3.18 -4.41 10.93
N PRO A 61 -2.59 -4.49 12.15
CA PRO A 61 -1.28 -3.88 12.41
C PRO A 61 -0.12 -4.53 11.66
N GLY A 62 -0.25 -5.78 11.23
CA GLY A 62 0.78 -6.49 10.46
C GLY A 62 0.72 -6.25 8.95
N VAL A 63 -0.15 -5.38 8.48
CA VAL A 63 -0.23 -4.99 7.06
C VAL A 63 0.97 -4.14 6.70
N ARG A 64 1.62 -4.47 5.59
CA ARG A 64 2.75 -3.70 5.05
C ARG A 64 2.29 -2.84 3.90
N ILE A 65 2.49 -1.54 4.02
CA ILE A 65 2.07 -0.55 3.01
C ILE A 65 3.29 0.22 2.54
N TRP A 66 3.56 0.16 1.22
CA TRP A 66 4.72 0.82 0.64
C TRP A 66 4.56 2.34 0.63
N ALA A 67 3.39 2.84 0.19
CA ALA A 67 3.08 4.27 0.13
C ALA A 67 1.60 4.51 0.43
N PRO A 68 1.24 5.00 1.63
CA PRO A 68 -0.16 5.25 1.99
C PRO A 68 -0.88 6.23 1.06
N TRP A 69 -0.17 7.21 0.50
CA TRP A 69 -0.76 8.21 -0.41
C TRP A 69 -1.24 7.62 -1.73
N ASN A 70 -0.88 6.38 -2.06
CA ASN A 70 -1.38 5.64 -3.22
C ASN A 70 -2.43 4.60 -2.84
N LEU A 71 -2.92 4.61 -1.61
CA LEU A 71 -3.88 3.63 -1.11
C LEU A 71 -5.26 4.25 -0.93
N GLU A 72 -6.27 3.52 -1.40
CA GLU A 72 -7.67 3.84 -1.20
C GLU A 72 -8.40 2.61 -0.70
N VAL A 73 -9.01 2.72 0.48
CA VAL A 73 -9.73 1.62 1.13
C VAL A 73 -11.19 2.03 1.33
N GLY A 74 -12.10 1.25 0.79
CA GLY A 74 -13.52 1.51 0.88
C GLY A 74 -14.10 1.28 2.27
N GLU A 75 -15.32 1.78 2.46
CA GLU A 75 -16.07 1.62 3.70
C GLU A 75 -16.25 0.15 4.05
N GLU A 76 -16.04 -0.19 5.31
CA GLU A 76 -16.18 -1.56 5.84
C GLU A 76 -15.28 -2.62 5.17
N ALA A 77 -14.29 -2.21 4.40
CA ALA A 77 -13.32 -3.13 3.83
C ALA A 77 -12.35 -3.63 4.90
N GLY A 78 -11.88 -4.86 4.75
CA GLY A 78 -10.94 -5.49 5.66
C GLY A 78 -9.64 -5.87 4.98
N ILE A 79 -8.52 -5.51 5.58
CA ILE A 79 -7.19 -5.91 5.11
C ILE A 79 -6.53 -6.66 6.26
N ALA A 80 -6.39 -7.97 6.09
CA ALA A 80 -5.97 -8.87 7.15
C ALA A 80 -4.46 -8.78 7.40
N ASP A 81 -4.05 -9.37 8.51
CA ASP A 81 -2.66 -9.37 8.96
C ASP A 81 -1.74 -10.04 7.94
N GLY A 82 -0.53 -9.51 7.81
CA GLY A 82 0.46 -10.05 6.87
C GLY A 82 0.23 -9.73 5.39
N VAL A 83 -0.82 -8.98 5.05
CA VAL A 83 -1.04 -8.50 3.69
C VAL A 83 0.06 -7.50 3.31
N ILE A 84 0.56 -7.60 2.08
CA ILE A 84 1.52 -6.66 1.52
C ILE A 84 0.83 -5.85 0.43
N LEU A 85 0.77 -4.54 0.63
CA LEU A 85 0.26 -3.58 -0.34
C LEU A 85 1.45 -2.82 -0.93
N TYR A 86 1.99 -3.35 -2.02
CA TYR A 86 3.14 -2.76 -2.71
C TYR A 86 2.66 -1.65 -3.65
N SER A 87 2.29 -0.54 -3.04
CA SER A 87 1.55 0.57 -3.66
C SER A 87 2.48 1.61 -4.31
N GLN A 88 3.35 1.17 -5.20
CA GLN A 88 4.15 2.06 -6.06
C GLN A 88 3.24 2.86 -7.01
N ASP A 89 2.14 2.25 -7.44
CA ASP A 89 1.02 2.90 -8.10
C ASP A 89 -0.21 2.72 -7.21
N ARG A 90 -1.35 3.25 -7.63
CA ARG A 90 -2.56 3.24 -6.83
C ARG A 90 -3.11 1.83 -6.62
N ILE A 91 -3.50 1.55 -5.39
CA ILE A 91 -4.30 0.38 -5.02
C ILE A 91 -5.63 0.89 -4.48
N MET A 92 -6.72 0.47 -5.11
CA MET A 92 -8.08 0.83 -4.71
C MET A 92 -8.81 -0.44 -4.28
N ILE A 93 -9.21 -0.47 -3.02
CA ILE A 93 -9.95 -1.60 -2.43
C ILE A 93 -11.38 -1.14 -2.21
N GLY A 94 -12.33 -1.80 -2.85
CA GLY A 94 -13.73 -1.42 -2.83
C GLY A 94 -14.41 -1.66 -1.48
N ARG A 95 -15.60 -1.09 -1.34
CA ARG A 95 -16.43 -1.22 -0.15
C ARG A 95 -16.68 -2.70 0.16
N ARG A 96 -16.52 -3.06 1.45
CA ARG A 96 -16.74 -4.43 1.95
C ARG A 96 -15.89 -5.52 1.28
N ALA A 97 -14.86 -5.12 0.55
CA ALA A 97 -13.90 -6.09 0.04
C ALA A 97 -13.01 -6.60 1.15
N VAL A 98 -12.57 -7.84 1.03
CA VAL A 98 -11.68 -8.48 1.99
C VAL A 98 -10.40 -8.90 1.29
N ILE A 99 -9.28 -8.44 1.83
CA ILE A 99 -7.96 -8.91 1.40
C ILE A 99 -7.48 -9.86 2.48
N SER A 100 -7.40 -11.13 2.12
CA SER A 100 -7.08 -12.20 3.05
C SER A 100 -5.64 -12.14 3.52
N GLN A 101 -5.44 -12.72 4.69
CA GLN A 101 -4.15 -12.87 5.34
C GLN A 101 -3.08 -13.40 4.39
N GLY A 102 -1.95 -12.70 4.34
CA GLY A 102 -0.81 -13.11 3.51
C GLY A 102 -0.90 -12.76 2.02
N ALA A 103 -2.00 -12.15 1.55
CA ALA A 103 -2.11 -11.74 0.15
C ALA A 103 -1.10 -10.63 -0.19
N HIS A 104 -0.63 -10.61 -1.42
CA HIS A 104 0.33 -9.61 -1.90
C HIS A 104 -0.24 -8.91 -3.13
N LEU A 105 -0.57 -7.62 -3.00
CA LEU A 105 -0.99 -6.77 -4.09
C LEU A 105 0.21 -5.93 -4.56
N CYS A 106 0.75 -6.26 -5.71
CA CYS A 106 1.95 -5.63 -6.26
C CYS A 106 1.62 -4.84 -7.53
N THR A 107 1.82 -3.53 -7.48
CA THR A 107 1.59 -2.64 -8.62
C THR A 107 2.83 -2.45 -9.49
N GLY A 108 4.00 -2.89 -9.03
CA GLY A 108 5.27 -2.68 -9.71
C GLY A 108 5.81 -3.93 -10.39
N THR A 109 6.41 -3.74 -11.54
CA THR A 109 7.17 -4.77 -12.25
C THR A 109 8.28 -4.09 -13.06
N HIS A 110 9.08 -4.89 -13.78
CA HIS A 110 10.11 -4.39 -14.65
C HIS A 110 9.85 -4.81 -16.09
N ASP A 111 10.11 -3.90 -17.02
CA ASP A 111 10.03 -4.21 -18.44
C ASP A 111 11.26 -5.00 -18.89
N THR A 112 11.06 -6.29 -19.09
CA THR A 112 12.13 -7.21 -19.48
C THR A 112 12.51 -7.11 -20.96
N SER A 113 11.76 -6.33 -21.75
CA SER A 113 12.10 -6.09 -23.16
C SER A 113 13.25 -5.11 -23.33
N HIS A 114 13.59 -4.37 -22.30
CA HIS A 114 14.72 -3.43 -22.30
C HIS A 114 15.91 -3.96 -21.50
N PRO A 115 17.16 -3.72 -21.98
CA PRO A 115 18.36 -4.23 -21.30
C PRO A 115 18.54 -3.74 -19.86
N TRP A 116 18.02 -2.55 -19.52
CA TRP A 116 18.12 -1.98 -18.16
C TRP A 116 16.89 -2.20 -17.31
N HIS A 117 15.93 -3.00 -17.78
CA HIS A 117 14.73 -3.40 -17.03
C HIS A 117 14.04 -2.23 -16.29
N PRO A 118 13.56 -1.18 -17.01
CA PRO A 118 12.95 -0.04 -16.36
C PRO A 118 11.72 -0.45 -15.56
N LEU A 119 11.48 0.27 -14.45
CA LEU A 119 10.31 0.03 -13.61
C LEU A 119 9.02 0.41 -14.34
N MET A 120 8.06 -0.49 -14.31
CA MET A 120 6.70 -0.27 -14.81
C MET A 120 5.73 -0.41 -13.65
N THR A 121 4.73 0.47 -13.59
CA THR A 121 3.67 0.38 -12.59
C THR A 121 2.29 0.45 -13.24
N LYS A 122 1.33 -0.26 -12.65
CA LYS A 122 -0.08 -0.19 -13.03
C LYS A 122 -0.94 -0.22 -11.78
N PRO A 123 -2.05 0.54 -11.73
CA PRO A 123 -2.95 0.49 -10.59
C PRO A 123 -3.66 -0.86 -10.48
N ILE A 124 -4.02 -1.21 -9.25
CA ILE A 124 -4.86 -2.37 -8.95
C ILE A 124 -6.18 -1.87 -8.38
N SER A 125 -7.28 -2.39 -8.90
CA SER A 125 -8.62 -2.12 -8.37
C SER A 125 -9.28 -3.42 -7.96
N VAL A 126 -9.69 -3.49 -6.69
CA VAL A 126 -10.47 -4.60 -6.15
C VAL A 126 -11.91 -4.14 -6.01
N GLY A 127 -12.83 -4.83 -6.65
CA GLY A 127 -14.25 -4.46 -6.66
C GLY A 127 -14.92 -4.59 -5.30
N GLU A 128 -16.08 -3.97 -5.15
CA GLU A 128 -16.89 -4.07 -3.93
C GLU A 128 -17.24 -5.52 -3.63
N GLN A 129 -17.25 -5.87 -2.33
CA GLN A 129 -17.63 -7.19 -1.84
C GLN A 129 -16.80 -8.35 -2.40
N SER A 130 -15.66 -8.05 -3.00
CA SER A 130 -14.72 -9.06 -3.50
C SER A 130 -13.90 -9.67 -2.36
N TRP A 131 -13.43 -10.87 -2.57
CA TRP A 131 -12.55 -11.55 -1.63
C TRP A 131 -11.27 -11.95 -2.36
N VAL A 132 -10.14 -11.41 -1.93
CA VAL A 132 -8.82 -11.76 -2.45
C VAL A 132 -8.16 -12.72 -1.48
N ALA A 133 -8.00 -13.97 -1.91
CA ALA A 133 -7.33 -15.00 -1.13
C ALA A 133 -5.80 -14.90 -1.25
N ALA A 134 -5.12 -15.50 -0.32
CA ALA A 134 -3.66 -15.59 -0.35
C ALA A 134 -3.17 -16.53 -1.45
#